data_c472496d3cdadb4bd847dba7b8d82c1a
#
_entry.id   c472496d3cdadb4bd847dba7b8d82c1a
#
_cell.length_a   1.000
_cell.length_b   1.000
_cell.length_c   1.000
_cell.angle_alpha   90.00
_cell.angle_beta   90.00
_cell.angle_gamma   90.00
#
_symmetry.space_group_name_H-M   'P 1'
#
loop_
_entity.id
_entity.type
_entity.pdbx_description
1 polymer ?
#
loop_
_entity_poly.entity_id
_entity_poly.type
_entity_poly.pdbx_seq_one_letter_code
_entity_poly.pdbx_strand_id
1 'polypeptide(L)'
;MIITINNLNCLIGQWSEEYARVIHRFRNIISGQFFGHTHFDEFEIFFGDNEVDERVATNMAYLAPSMTTIDHLNPAYRIFMIDGWFSITT
;
A
#
# COMPACT_ATOMS: atom_id res chain seq x y z
N MET A 1 2.97 9.07 7.73
CA MET A 1 2.09 8.03 8.31
C MET A 1 2.21 6.77 7.48
N ILE A 2 2.33 5.65 8.13
CA ILE A 2 2.36 4.32 7.50
C ILE A 2 1.05 3.61 7.84
N ILE A 3 0.41 3.06 6.85
CA ILE A 3 -0.82 2.27 7.02
C ILE A 3 -0.48 0.80 6.80
N THR A 4 -0.88 -0.04 7.73
CA THR A 4 -0.74 -1.49 7.61
C THR A 4 -2.11 -2.14 7.71
N ILE A 5 -2.51 -2.88 6.70
CA ILE A 5 -3.80 -3.57 6.63
C ILE A 5 -3.56 -5.02 6.18
N ASN A 6 -4.32 -5.94 6.71
CA ASN A 6 -4.15 -7.36 6.42
C ASN A 6 -4.60 -7.75 5.01
N ASN A 7 -5.52 -7.00 4.41
CA ASN A 7 -6.09 -7.39 3.13
C ASN A 7 -6.70 -6.21 2.35
N LEU A 8 -6.06 -5.84 1.25
CA LEU A 8 -6.59 -4.85 0.32
C LEU A 8 -7.72 -5.44 -0.55
N ASN A 9 -7.62 -6.71 -0.94
CA ASN A 9 -8.58 -7.37 -1.82
C ASN A 9 -9.92 -7.69 -1.15
N CYS A 10 -10.01 -7.60 0.17
CA CYS A 10 -11.30 -7.70 0.89
C CYS A 10 -12.14 -6.43 0.82
N LEU A 11 -11.59 -5.35 0.31
CA LEU A 11 -12.35 -4.13 0.09
C LEU A 11 -13.15 -4.28 -1.18
N ILE A 12 -14.40 -4.71 -1.05
CA ILE A 12 -15.29 -4.97 -2.18
C ILE A 12 -16.00 -3.65 -2.57
N GLY A 13 -15.90 -3.28 -3.85
CA GLY A 13 -16.70 -2.23 -4.46
C GLY A 13 -16.58 -0.88 -3.75
N GLN A 14 -17.66 -0.43 -3.14
CA GLN A 14 -17.77 0.89 -2.52
C GLN A 14 -16.70 1.18 -1.45
N TRP A 15 -16.30 0.19 -0.67
CA TRP A 15 -15.26 0.35 0.35
C TRP A 15 -13.88 0.59 -0.25
N SER A 16 -13.60 -0.04 -1.38
CA SER A 16 -12.36 0.16 -2.12
C SER A 16 -12.26 1.60 -2.64
N GLU A 17 -13.35 2.14 -3.17
CA GLU A 17 -13.41 3.52 -3.64
C GLU A 17 -13.24 4.52 -2.50
N GLU A 18 -13.92 4.31 -1.37
CA GLU A 18 -13.79 5.17 -0.20
C GLU A 18 -12.38 5.12 0.39
N TYR A 19 -11.77 3.95 0.42
CA TYR A 19 -10.38 3.81 0.83
C TYR A 19 -9.44 4.62 -0.08
N ALA A 20 -9.59 4.50 -1.40
CA ALA A 20 -8.81 5.24 -2.36
C ALA A 20 -8.97 6.77 -2.20
N ARG A 21 -10.18 7.24 -1.92
CA ARG A 21 -10.44 8.66 -1.64
C ARG A 21 -9.72 9.15 -0.39
N VAL A 22 -9.73 8.36 0.68
CA VAL A 22 -9.01 8.69 1.91
C VAL A 22 -7.51 8.79 1.64
N ILE A 23 -6.95 7.82 0.92
CA ILE A 23 -5.53 7.81 0.56
C ILE A 23 -5.19 9.04 -0.29
N HIS A 24 -6.01 9.36 -1.27
CA HIS A 24 -5.81 10.54 -2.10
C HIS A 24 -5.88 11.84 -1.29
N ARG A 25 -6.86 11.96 -0.40
CA ARG A 25 -7.04 13.14 0.46
C ARG A 25 -5.82 13.40 1.33
N PHE A 26 -5.23 12.35 1.89
CA PHE A 26 -4.11 12.44 2.82
C PHE A 26 -2.76 12.08 2.18
N ARG A 27 -2.66 12.13 0.85
CA ARG A 27 -1.46 11.74 0.10
C ARG A 27 -0.16 12.44 0.55
N ASN A 28 -0.28 13.65 1.06
CA ASN A 28 0.89 14.42 1.52
C ASN A 28 1.40 13.97 2.89
N ILE A 29 0.61 13.17 3.62
CA ILE A 29 0.96 12.67 4.95
C ILE A 29 1.25 11.17 4.93
N ILE A 30 0.60 10.43 4.04
CA ILE A 30 0.76 8.99 3.93
C ILE A 30 2.01 8.69 3.10
N SER A 31 3.03 8.18 3.76
CA SER A 31 4.32 7.86 3.13
C SER A 31 4.39 6.46 2.55
N GLY A 32 3.51 5.56 2.99
CA GLY A 32 3.48 4.20 2.49
C GLY A 32 2.30 3.41 3.05
N GLN A 33 1.91 2.39 2.32
CA GLN A 33 0.85 1.46 2.67
C GLN A 33 1.39 0.04 2.52
N PHE A 34 1.16 -0.81 3.52
CA PHE A 34 1.66 -2.17 3.55
C PHE A 34 0.53 -3.15 3.81
N PHE A 35 0.43 -4.15 2.96
CA PHE A 35 -0.62 -5.15 2.98
C PHE A 35 -0.03 -6.56 2.97
N GLY A 36 -0.84 -7.52 3.29
CA GLY A 36 -0.56 -8.94 3.16
C GLY A 36 -1.75 -9.66 2.54
N HIS A 37 -1.90 -10.94 2.84
CA HIS A 37 -3.01 -11.81 2.50
C HIS A 37 -2.93 -12.51 1.14
N THR A 38 -2.52 -11.83 0.08
CA THR A 38 -2.45 -12.44 -1.26
C THR A 38 -1.35 -13.48 -1.40
N HIS A 39 -0.35 -13.45 -0.51
CA HIS A 39 0.85 -14.27 -0.51
C HIS A 39 1.82 -13.98 -1.67
N PHE A 40 1.52 -13.00 -2.51
CA PHE A 40 2.40 -12.56 -3.58
C PHE A 40 3.17 -11.30 -3.20
N ASP A 41 4.37 -11.19 -3.73
CA ASP A 41 5.16 -9.97 -3.63
C ASP A 41 4.74 -9.02 -4.75
N GLU A 42 3.88 -8.09 -4.42
CA GLU A 42 3.20 -7.21 -5.37
C GLU A 42 3.24 -5.75 -4.90
N PHE A 43 2.85 -4.86 -5.77
CA PHE A 43 2.57 -3.48 -5.42
C PHE A 43 1.37 -2.97 -6.21
N GLU A 44 0.73 -1.94 -5.69
CA GLU A 44 -0.40 -1.27 -6.33
C GLU A 44 -0.20 0.23 -6.28
N ILE A 45 -0.50 0.89 -7.39
CA ILE A 45 -0.33 2.34 -7.54
C ILE A 45 -1.70 3.00 -7.43
N PHE A 46 -1.79 4.01 -6.57
CA PHE A 46 -2.97 4.85 -6.42
C PHE A 46 -2.82 6.10 -7.26
N PHE A 47 -3.88 6.44 -7.98
CA PHE A 47 -3.97 7.64 -8.80
C PHE A 47 -4.97 8.62 -8.21
N GLY A 48 -4.97 9.84 -8.72
CA GLY A 48 -5.96 10.83 -8.34
C GLY A 48 -7.40 10.46 -8.76
N ASP A 49 -8.37 11.14 -8.20
CA ASP A 49 -9.80 10.82 -8.32
C ASP A 49 -10.54 11.66 -9.38
N ASN A 50 -9.83 12.43 -10.20
CA ASN A 50 -10.42 13.21 -11.30
C ASN A 50 -9.59 13.04 -12.59
N GLU A 51 -10.18 13.42 -13.73
CA GLU A 51 -9.57 13.20 -15.06
C GLU A 51 -8.14 13.73 -15.23
N VAL A 52 -7.79 14.76 -14.48
CA VAL A 52 -6.43 15.32 -14.49
C VAL A 52 -5.52 14.53 -13.56
N ASP A 53 -6.00 14.25 -12.36
CA ASP A 53 -5.23 13.56 -11.33
C ASP A 53 -5.14 12.05 -11.55
N GLU A 54 -6.10 11.43 -12.25
CA GLU A 54 -6.06 10.01 -12.60
C GLU A 54 -4.80 9.60 -13.39
N ARG A 55 -4.11 10.55 -14.01
CA ARG A 55 -2.87 10.32 -14.72
C ARG A 55 -1.63 10.47 -13.85
N VAL A 56 -1.81 10.89 -12.61
CA VAL A 56 -0.71 11.14 -11.68
C VAL A 56 -0.76 10.13 -10.54
N ALA A 57 0.30 9.37 -10.38
CA ALA A 57 0.45 8.48 -9.25
C ALA A 57 0.60 9.30 -7.96
N THR A 58 -0.28 9.07 -7.00
CA THR A 58 -0.35 9.84 -5.75
C THR A 58 0.13 9.07 -4.54
N ASN A 59 0.08 7.74 -4.59
CA ASN A 59 0.53 6.88 -3.50
C ASN A 59 0.79 5.46 -4.00
N MET A 60 1.40 4.63 -3.17
CA MET A 60 1.72 3.25 -3.49
C MET A 60 1.41 2.34 -2.30
N ALA A 61 0.88 1.17 -2.59
CA ALA A 61 0.72 0.08 -1.64
C ALA A 61 1.66 -1.07 -1.99
N TYR A 62 2.28 -1.64 -0.98
CA TYR A 62 3.12 -2.83 -1.08
C TYR A 62 2.40 -4.01 -0.46
N LEU A 63 2.31 -5.12 -1.19
CA LEU A 63 1.74 -6.36 -0.71
C LEU A 63 2.87 -7.34 -0.45
N ALA A 64 2.97 -7.80 0.79
CA ALA A 64 4.07 -8.68 1.19
C ALA A 64 3.80 -10.13 0.76
N PRO A 65 4.86 -10.86 0.38
CA PRO A 65 4.77 -12.31 0.20
C PRO A 65 4.53 -13.02 1.54
N SER A 66 4.36 -14.32 1.51
CA SER A 66 4.09 -15.13 2.71
C SER A 66 5.18 -16.16 2.97
N MET A 67 5.38 -16.46 4.23
CA MET A 67 6.24 -17.56 4.69
C MET A 67 5.57 -18.94 4.54
N THR A 68 4.26 -19.00 4.24
CA THR A 68 3.54 -20.24 4.02
C THR A 68 3.71 -20.73 2.58
N THR A 69 3.63 -22.06 2.39
CA THR A 69 3.66 -22.72 1.08
C THR A 69 2.28 -22.95 0.47
N ILE A 70 1.24 -22.36 1.04
CA ILE A 70 -0.12 -22.43 0.48
C ILE A 70 -0.08 -21.95 -0.99
N ASP A 71 -0.91 -22.56 -1.82
CA ASP A 71 -0.97 -22.29 -3.28
C ASP A 71 0.32 -22.63 -4.06
N HIS A 72 1.13 -23.55 -3.52
CA HIS A 72 2.38 -23.99 -4.14
C HIS A 72 3.41 -22.87 -4.34
N LEU A 73 3.36 -21.85 -3.48
CA LEU A 73 4.32 -20.76 -3.48
C LEU A 73 5.53 -21.08 -2.61
N ASN A 74 6.68 -20.60 -3.01
CA ASN A 74 7.86 -20.64 -2.16
C ASN A 74 7.71 -19.68 -0.98
N PRO A 75 8.12 -20.06 0.23
CA PRO A 75 8.18 -19.13 1.36
C PRO A 75 9.05 -17.92 1.00
N ALA A 76 8.56 -16.74 1.29
CA ALA A 76 9.28 -15.52 1.00
C ALA A 76 8.94 -14.42 2.01
N TYR A 77 9.85 -13.47 2.15
CA TYR A 77 9.64 -12.24 2.91
C TYR A 77 10.29 -11.08 2.20
N ARG A 78 9.87 -9.88 2.53
CA ARG A 78 10.46 -8.65 1.99
C ARG A 78 10.90 -7.73 3.13
N ILE A 79 12.08 -7.17 2.98
CA ILE A 79 12.60 -6.13 3.88
C ILE A 79 12.45 -4.79 3.18
N PHE A 80 11.80 -3.86 3.84
CA PHE A 80 11.67 -2.49 3.36
C PHE A 80 12.67 -1.60 4.10
N MET A 81 13.49 -0.91 3.34
CA MET A 81 14.34 0.15 3.88
C MET A 81 13.55 1.45 3.84
N ILE A 82 13.31 2.01 5.00
CA ILE A 82 12.55 3.26 5.13
C ILE A 82 13.49 4.31 5.68
N ASP A 83 13.68 5.38 4.92
CA ASP A 83 14.37 6.56 5.41
C ASP A 83 13.49 7.24 6.45
N GLY A 84 13.89 7.08 7.70
CA GLY A 84 13.28 7.81 8.79
C GLY A 84 13.68 9.27 8.71
N TRP A 85 12.70 10.16 8.83
CA TRP A 85 13.01 11.55 9.11
C TRP A 85 13.54 11.63 10.54
N PHE A 86 14.82 11.49 10.66
CA PHE A 86 15.47 11.96 11.87
C PHE A 86 15.46 13.47 11.81
N SER A 87 14.44 14.07 12.36
CA SER A 87 14.58 15.42 12.81
C SER A 87 15.71 15.42 13.83
N ILE A 88 16.91 15.54 13.36
CA ILE A 88 17.93 16.12 14.19
C ILE A 88 17.60 17.59 14.24
N THR A 89 16.58 17.93 14.97
CA THR A 89 16.51 19.26 15.52
C THR A 89 17.63 19.34 16.53
N THR A 90 18.74 19.56 16.02
CA THR A 90 19.73 20.20 16.83
C THR A 90 19.22 21.59 17.17
#